data_616ae103f79f9bdd3980b29059757101
#
_entry.id   616ae103f79f9bdd3980b29059757101
#
_cell.length_a   1.000
_cell.length_b   1.000
_cell.length_c   1.000
_cell.angle_alpha   90.00
_cell.angle_beta   90.00
_cell.angle_gamma   90.00
#
_symmetry.space_group_name_H-M   'P 1'
#
loop_
_entity.id
_entity.type
_entity.pdbx_description
1 polymer ?
#
loop_
_entity_poly.entity_id
_entity_poly.type
_entity_poly.pdbx_seq_one_letter_code
_entity_poly.pdbx_strand_id
1 'polypeptide(L)'
;MKNDKLKFLILNGPNINFLGIREPEIYGHETYNDLIELIKAHAEKRGVSVEFYQSNHEGDLVDAIQKAYFDKLDGIVFNPAAYTHTSVAIADAVKGTGIPTVEVHISDISCREAFRQISYVGAVAKKTVKGEGFGGYLTALDYLIELAERKGNEDAGNH
;
A
#
# COMPACT_ATOMS: atom_id res chain seq x y z
N MET A 1 -26.62 0.37 -12.75
CA MET A 1 -25.75 -0.13 -12.59
C MET A 1 -24.54 0.46 -12.75
N LYS A 2 -23.74 0.49 -12.00
CA LYS A 2 -22.65 1.19 -12.10
C LYS A 2 -21.53 0.36 -12.43
N ASN A 3 -20.80 0.70 -13.43
CA ASN A 3 -19.57 0.03 -13.80
C ASN A 3 -18.41 0.91 -13.36
N ASP A 4 -18.50 1.40 -12.16
CA ASP A 4 -17.43 2.22 -11.63
C ASP A 4 -16.20 1.33 -11.43
N LYS A 5 -15.05 1.81 -11.88
CA LYS A 5 -13.79 1.12 -11.66
C LYS A 5 -13.50 1.06 -10.18
N LEU A 6 -12.89 -0.03 -9.74
CA LEU A 6 -12.31 -0.09 -8.41
C LEU A 6 -11.21 0.95 -8.30
N LYS A 7 -11.07 1.56 -7.12
CA LYS A 7 -10.10 2.62 -6.86
C LYS A 7 -9.25 2.29 -5.66
N PHE A 8 -7.95 2.42 -5.80
CA PHE A 8 -7.01 2.08 -4.74
C PHE A 8 -6.03 3.22 -4.51
N LEU A 9 -5.60 3.38 -3.27
CA LEU A 9 -4.55 4.32 -2.91
C LEU A 9 -3.23 3.55 -2.80
N ILE A 10 -2.19 4.08 -3.45
CA ILE A 10 -0.82 3.60 -3.29
C ILE A 10 -0.13 4.61 -2.38
N LEU A 11 0.08 4.22 -1.13
CA LEU A 11 0.55 5.13 -0.09
C LEU A 11 1.97 4.75 0.33
N ASN A 12 2.86 5.73 0.30
CA ASN A 12 4.27 5.52 0.60
C ASN A 12 4.76 6.47 1.68
N GLY A 13 5.48 5.92 2.63
CA GLY A 13 6.04 6.65 3.76
C GLY A 13 7.39 7.29 3.48
N PRO A 14 8.12 7.62 4.55
CA PRO A 14 9.33 8.43 4.46
C PRO A 14 10.42 7.77 3.63
N ASN A 15 11.11 8.61 2.88
CA ASN A 15 12.28 8.27 2.07
C ASN A 15 12.00 7.41 0.82
N ILE A 16 10.75 7.02 0.58
CA ILE A 16 10.43 6.26 -0.65
C ILE A 16 10.66 7.14 -1.88
N ASN A 17 10.50 8.46 -1.74
CA ASN A 17 10.81 9.40 -2.82
C ASN A 17 12.31 9.44 -3.16
N PHE A 18 13.18 8.87 -2.31
CA PHE A 18 14.62 8.81 -2.55
C PHE A 18 15.08 7.52 -3.22
N LEU A 19 14.16 6.68 -3.68
CA LEU A 19 14.52 5.48 -4.41
C LEU A 19 15.38 5.83 -5.63
N GLY A 20 16.42 5.04 -5.88
CA GLY A 20 17.39 5.28 -6.96
C GLY A 20 18.48 6.27 -6.59
N ILE A 21 18.29 7.05 -5.54
CA ILE A 21 19.25 8.04 -5.05
C ILE A 21 19.94 7.52 -3.79
N ARG A 22 19.13 6.95 -2.88
CA ARG A 22 19.59 6.49 -1.58
C ARG A 22 20.06 5.04 -1.66
N GLU A 23 21.28 4.81 -1.23
CA GLU A 23 21.85 3.45 -1.06
C GLU A 23 21.52 2.49 -2.22
N PRO A 24 21.95 2.82 -3.47
CA PRO A 24 21.60 1.99 -4.63
C PRO A 24 22.14 0.57 -4.55
N GLU A 25 23.19 0.31 -3.75
CA GLU A 25 23.69 -1.04 -3.53
C GLU A 25 22.69 -1.93 -2.82
N ILE A 26 21.75 -1.33 -2.04
CA ILE A 26 20.75 -2.08 -1.28
C ILE A 26 19.40 -2.07 -2.01
N TYR A 27 18.98 -0.91 -2.49
CA TYR A 27 17.63 -0.71 -3.04
C TYR A 27 17.57 -0.65 -4.55
N GLY A 28 18.75 -0.67 -5.24
CA GLY A 28 18.83 -0.60 -6.69
C GLY A 28 18.78 0.82 -7.23
N HIS A 29 18.82 0.95 -8.55
CA HIS A 29 18.86 2.25 -9.22
C HIS A 29 17.48 2.73 -9.71
N GLU A 30 16.45 1.91 -9.60
CA GLU A 30 15.11 2.29 -10.02
C GLU A 30 14.56 3.38 -9.10
N THR A 31 13.93 4.38 -9.72
CA THR A 31 13.45 5.57 -9.01
C THR A 31 12.01 5.41 -8.53
N TYR A 32 11.57 6.36 -7.70
CA TYR A 32 10.16 6.41 -7.30
C TYR A 32 9.25 6.60 -8.51
N ASN A 33 9.69 7.40 -9.50
CA ASN A 33 8.90 7.59 -10.72
C ASN A 33 8.78 6.26 -11.51
N ASP A 34 9.85 5.46 -11.54
CA ASP A 34 9.78 4.14 -12.17
C ASP A 34 8.75 3.25 -11.49
N LEU A 35 8.68 3.31 -10.15
CA LEU A 35 7.68 2.57 -9.38
C LEU A 35 6.26 3.02 -9.74
N ILE A 36 6.03 4.33 -9.80
CA ILE A 36 4.72 4.88 -10.15
C ILE A 36 4.30 4.39 -11.53
N GLU A 37 5.19 4.47 -12.52
CA GLU A 37 4.89 4.06 -13.89
C GLU A 37 4.59 2.56 -13.98
N LEU A 38 5.32 1.75 -13.24
CA LEU A 38 5.08 0.31 -13.19
C LEU A 38 3.68 -0.01 -12.65
N ILE A 39 3.30 0.66 -11.56
CA ILE A 39 1.99 0.42 -10.93
C ILE A 39 0.87 0.95 -11.83
N LYS A 40 1.05 2.11 -12.46
CA LYS A 40 0.06 2.67 -13.39
C LYS A 40 -0.22 1.71 -14.54
N ALA A 41 0.83 1.16 -15.14
CA ALA A 41 0.69 0.22 -16.26
C ALA A 41 -0.07 -1.03 -15.83
N HIS A 42 0.23 -1.54 -14.64
CA HIS A 42 -0.44 -2.72 -14.11
C HIS A 42 -1.93 -2.44 -13.81
N ALA A 43 -2.21 -1.29 -13.21
CA ALA A 43 -3.58 -0.88 -12.91
C ALA A 43 -4.41 -0.75 -14.18
N GLU A 44 -3.84 -0.15 -15.23
CA GLU A 44 -4.49 -0.02 -16.51
C GLU A 44 -4.82 -1.40 -17.10
N LYS A 45 -3.86 -2.32 -17.03
CA LYS A 45 -4.06 -3.69 -17.51
C LYS A 45 -5.17 -4.40 -16.73
N ARG A 46 -5.29 -4.16 -15.43
CA ARG A 46 -6.31 -4.77 -14.59
C ARG A 46 -7.65 -4.01 -14.62
N GLY A 47 -7.71 -2.85 -15.28
CA GLY A 47 -8.95 -2.06 -15.39
C GLY A 47 -9.35 -1.37 -14.10
N VAL A 48 -8.40 -0.98 -13.27
CA VAL A 48 -8.65 -0.27 -11.99
C VAL A 48 -7.97 1.09 -11.99
N SER A 49 -8.44 1.98 -11.11
CA SER A 49 -7.84 3.28 -10.90
C SER A 49 -6.92 3.26 -9.69
N VAL A 50 -5.84 3.98 -9.76
CA VAL A 50 -4.93 4.15 -8.61
C VAL A 50 -4.61 5.62 -8.40
N GLU A 51 -4.50 6.02 -7.13
CA GLU A 51 -4.02 7.32 -6.71
C GLU A 51 -2.71 7.09 -5.98
N PHE A 52 -1.78 8.02 -6.07
CA PHE A 52 -0.47 7.90 -5.44
C PHE A 52 -0.27 9.04 -4.46
N TYR A 53 0.25 8.72 -3.28
CA TYR A 53 0.66 9.73 -2.33
C TYR A 53 1.88 9.25 -1.55
N GLN A 54 2.84 10.14 -1.38
CA GLN A 54 4.04 9.86 -0.60
C GLN A 54 4.26 11.02 0.35
N SER A 55 4.61 10.74 1.60
CA SER A 55 4.98 11.77 2.55
C SER A 55 6.00 11.25 3.54
N ASN A 56 6.84 12.17 4.02
CA ASN A 56 7.79 11.91 5.09
C ASN A 56 7.17 12.18 6.47
N HIS A 57 5.94 12.66 6.51
CA HIS A 57 5.28 13.08 7.76
C HIS A 57 4.19 12.11 8.17
N GLU A 58 4.26 11.65 9.40
CA GLU A 58 3.30 10.68 9.94
C GLU A 58 1.85 11.19 9.84
N GLY A 59 1.63 12.45 10.21
CA GLY A 59 0.29 13.04 10.16
C GLY A 59 -0.29 13.08 8.76
N ASP A 60 0.54 13.32 7.75
CA ASP A 60 0.10 13.30 6.36
C ASP A 60 -0.40 11.92 5.94
N LEU A 61 0.26 10.88 6.43
CA LEU A 61 -0.13 9.51 6.12
C LEU A 61 -1.45 9.15 6.79
N VAL A 62 -1.65 9.59 8.04
CA VAL A 62 -2.92 9.41 8.74
C VAL A 62 -4.04 10.13 7.97
N ASP A 63 -3.79 11.37 7.56
CA ASP A 63 -4.78 12.16 6.82
C ASP A 63 -5.12 11.51 5.48
N ALA A 64 -4.12 10.96 4.79
CA ALA A 64 -4.34 10.28 3.51
C ALA A 64 -5.24 9.04 3.68
N ILE A 65 -5.04 8.28 4.75
CA ILE A 65 -5.87 7.11 5.05
C ILE A 65 -7.31 7.53 5.32
N GLN A 66 -7.50 8.59 6.10
CA GLN A 66 -8.84 9.12 6.39
C GLN A 66 -9.50 9.64 5.12
N LYS A 67 -8.74 10.33 4.27
CA LYS A 67 -9.26 10.83 2.99
C LYS A 67 -9.72 9.67 2.10
N ALA A 68 -8.96 8.58 2.06
CA ALA A 68 -9.33 7.38 1.30
C ALA A 68 -10.67 6.82 1.76
N TYR A 69 -10.95 6.88 3.06
CA TYR A 69 -12.24 6.46 3.60
C TYR A 69 -13.38 7.35 3.07
N PHE A 70 -13.22 8.68 3.15
CA PHE A 70 -14.25 9.60 2.69
C PHE A 70 -14.45 9.57 1.18
N ASP A 71 -13.38 9.29 0.43
CA ASP A 71 -13.45 9.14 -1.03
C ASP A 71 -13.95 7.75 -1.44
N LYS A 72 -14.20 6.86 -0.47
CA LYS A 72 -14.73 5.51 -0.68
C LYS A 72 -13.82 4.65 -1.56
N LEU A 73 -12.53 4.73 -1.33
CA LEU A 73 -11.58 3.89 -2.04
C LEU A 73 -11.72 2.43 -1.59
N ASP A 74 -11.40 1.51 -2.46
CA ASP A 74 -11.62 0.07 -2.25
C ASP A 74 -10.48 -0.62 -1.52
N GLY A 75 -9.33 0.02 -1.41
CA GLY A 75 -8.20 -0.54 -0.69
C GLY A 75 -6.98 0.35 -0.73
N ILE A 76 -5.99 0.02 0.10
CA ILE A 76 -4.74 0.75 0.20
C ILE A 76 -3.57 -0.23 0.08
N VAL A 77 -2.66 0.05 -0.86
CA VAL A 77 -1.34 -0.60 -0.92
C VAL A 77 -0.40 0.34 -0.17
N PHE A 78 0.14 -0.10 0.96
CA PHE A 78 0.82 0.80 1.87
C PHE A 78 2.23 0.32 2.19
N ASN A 79 3.21 1.16 1.88
CA ASN A 79 4.58 0.98 2.34
C ASN A 79 4.87 2.06 3.39
N PRO A 80 4.73 1.74 4.69
CA PRO A 80 4.94 2.76 5.74
C PRO A 80 6.41 3.11 5.97
N ALA A 81 7.33 2.37 5.34
CA ALA A 81 8.77 2.56 5.51
C ALA A 81 9.14 2.50 6.99
N ALA A 82 9.92 3.45 7.52
CA ALA A 82 10.36 3.40 8.92
C ALA A 82 9.21 3.51 9.93
N TYR A 83 8.09 4.10 9.55
CA TYR A 83 6.93 4.18 10.46
C TYR A 83 6.28 2.82 10.72
N THR A 84 6.61 1.81 9.95
CA THR A 84 6.21 0.42 10.20
C THR A 84 6.50 0.01 11.64
N HIS A 85 7.66 0.44 12.13
CA HIS A 85 8.23 -0.04 13.40
C HIS A 85 7.91 0.86 14.58
N THR A 86 7.23 1.98 14.37
CA THR A 86 7.03 3.00 15.40
C THR A 86 5.60 3.56 15.49
N SER A 87 4.83 3.54 14.40
CA SER A 87 3.59 4.31 14.38
C SER A 87 2.35 3.52 14.75
N VAL A 88 1.93 3.67 15.99
CA VAL A 88 0.63 3.20 16.45
C VAL A 88 -0.47 4.06 15.81
N ALA A 89 -0.21 5.37 15.62
CA ALA A 89 -1.20 6.28 15.03
C ALA A 89 -1.63 5.85 13.62
N ILE A 90 -0.68 5.42 12.80
CA ILE A 90 -0.98 4.93 11.46
C ILE A 90 -1.78 3.62 11.53
N ALA A 91 -1.38 2.70 12.41
CA ALA A 91 -2.11 1.45 12.60
C ALA A 91 -3.55 1.72 13.04
N ASP A 92 -3.75 2.68 13.93
CA ASP A 92 -5.09 3.06 14.39
C ASP A 92 -5.93 3.65 13.24
N ALA A 93 -5.32 4.42 12.35
CA ALA A 93 -6.02 4.97 11.19
C ALA A 93 -6.50 3.85 10.24
N VAL A 94 -5.64 2.88 9.97
CA VAL A 94 -6.00 1.73 9.13
C VAL A 94 -7.16 0.96 9.76
N LYS A 95 -7.03 0.65 11.05
CA LYS A 95 -8.06 -0.09 11.78
C LYS A 95 -9.36 0.70 11.86
N GLY A 96 -9.26 1.99 12.18
CA GLY A 96 -10.42 2.85 12.36
C GLY A 96 -11.24 3.09 11.11
N THR A 97 -10.59 3.17 9.95
CA THR A 97 -11.29 3.35 8.68
C THR A 97 -11.87 2.04 8.15
N GLY A 98 -11.29 0.92 8.52
CA GLY A 98 -11.72 -0.39 8.02
C GLY A 98 -11.41 -0.65 6.56
N ILE A 99 -10.65 0.22 5.89
CA ILE A 99 -10.30 0.02 4.48
C ILE A 99 -9.32 -1.16 4.38
N PRO A 100 -9.59 -2.13 3.50
CA PRO A 100 -8.64 -3.23 3.28
C PRO A 100 -7.27 -2.69 2.88
N THR A 101 -6.25 -3.06 3.63
CA THR A 101 -4.90 -2.55 3.46
C THR A 101 -3.92 -3.71 3.37
N VAL A 102 -3.00 -3.65 2.42
CA VAL A 102 -1.88 -4.59 2.32
C VAL A 102 -0.60 -3.82 2.54
N GLU A 103 0.21 -4.30 3.49
CA GLU A 103 1.51 -3.73 3.80
C GLU A 103 2.54 -4.26 2.80
N VAL A 104 3.36 -3.37 2.24
CA VAL A 104 4.40 -3.75 1.29
C VAL A 104 5.76 -3.24 1.74
N HIS A 105 6.78 -4.08 1.62
CA HIS A 105 8.17 -3.69 1.78
C HIS A 105 8.94 -4.17 0.56
N ILE A 106 9.75 -3.30 -0.03
CA ILE A 106 10.54 -3.61 -1.21
C ILE A 106 11.58 -4.68 -0.89
N SER A 107 12.26 -4.52 0.25
CA SER A 107 13.27 -5.47 0.70
C SER A 107 12.67 -6.42 1.75
N ASP A 108 13.41 -7.52 2.03
CA ASP A 108 13.02 -8.41 3.11
C ASP A 108 13.60 -7.86 4.42
N ILE A 109 12.74 -7.27 5.23
CA ILE A 109 13.13 -6.65 6.49
C ILE A 109 13.46 -7.65 7.60
N SER A 110 13.17 -8.93 7.38
CA SER A 110 13.46 -9.97 8.38
C SER A 110 14.97 -10.15 8.62
N CYS A 111 15.81 -9.71 7.70
CA CYS A 111 17.26 -9.76 7.82
C CYS A 111 17.88 -8.47 8.36
N ARG A 112 17.04 -7.51 8.79
CA ARG A 112 17.49 -6.20 9.27
C ARG A 112 17.56 -6.19 10.80
N GLU A 113 17.89 -5.06 11.39
CA GLU A 113 18.05 -4.90 12.84
C GLU A 113 16.79 -5.34 13.61
N ALA A 114 16.98 -5.74 14.88
CA ALA A 114 15.88 -6.24 15.70
C ALA A 114 14.68 -5.29 15.80
N PHE A 115 14.92 -3.96 15.88
CA PHE A 115 13.83 -2.99 15.99
C PHE A 115 12.99 -2.92 14.71
N ARG A 116 13.49 -3.45 13.58
CA ARG A 116 12.77 -3.49 12.30
C ARG A 116 11.89 -4.72 12.16
N GLN A 117 11.84 -5.58 13.18
CA GLN A 117 11.03 -6.81 13.11
C GLN A 117 9.58 -6.58 13.56
N ILE A 118 9.31 -5.45 14.22
CA ILE A 118 7.96 -5.13 14.68
C ILE A 118 7.23 -4.36 13.59
N SER A 119 6.00 -4.77 13.28
CA SER A 119 5.13 -4.01 12.38
C SER A 119 3.80 -3.76 13.04
N TYR A 120 3.52 -2.51 13.37
CA TYR A 120 2.22 -2.12 13.91
C TYR A 120 1.13 -2.17 12.83
N VAL A 121 1.45 -1.76 11.60
CA VAL A 121 0.52 -1.83 10.47
C VAL A 121 0.20 -3.28 10.11
N GLY A 122 1.20 -4.15 10.20
CA GLY A 122 1.01 -5.57 9.90
C GLY A 122 -0.04 -6.24 10.77
N ALA A 123 -0.21 -5.75 12.00
CA ALA A 123 -1.21 -6.30 12.92
C ALA A 123 -2.65 -6.02 12.46
N VAL A 124 -2.87 -4.99 11.63
CA VAL A 124 -4.19 -4.57 11.17
C VAL A 124 -4.37 -4.69 9.66
N ALA A 125 -3.31 -5.00 8.92
CA ALA A 125 -3.36 -5.20 7.48
C ALA A 125 -3.92 -6.59 7.14
N LYS A 126 -4.48 -6.72 5.95
CA LYS A 126 -4.98 -8.01 5.46
C LYS A 126 -3.85 -8.97 5.11
N LYS A 127 -2.69 -8.42 4.71
CA LYS A 127 -1.55 -9.21 4.26
C LYS A 127 -0.31 -8.33 4.30
N THR A 128 0.85 -8.96 4.46
CA THR A 128 2.15 -8.30 4.32
C THR A 128 2.91 -8.96 3.17
N VAL A 129 3.41 -8.14 2.25
CA VAL A 129 4.25 -8.56 1.13
C VAL A 129 5.62 -7.96 1.33
N LYS A 130 6.66 -8.77 1.31
CA LYS A 130 8.03 -8.27 1.51
C LYS A 130 9.03 -9.06 0.67
N GLY A 131 10.13 -8.39 0.29
CA GLY A 131 11.21 -9.04 -0.42
C GLY A 131 10.97 -9.30 -1.89
N GLU A 132 9.95 -8.68 -2.48
CA GLU A 132 9.62 -8.87 -3.91
C GLU A 132 9.99 -7.67 -4.77
N GLY A 133 10.76 -6.73 -4.24
CA GLY A 133 11.11 -5.51 -4.97
C GLY A 133 9.86 -4.71 -5.33
N PHE A 134 9.89 -4.05 -6.46
CA PHE A 134 8.74 -3.28 -6.96
C PHE A 134 7.55 -4.18 -7.29
N GLY A 135 7.82 -5.43 -7.68
CA GLY A 135 6.76 -6.40 -7.97
C GLY A 135 5.83 -6.66 -6.79
N GLY A 136 6.30 -6.42 -5.56
CA GLY A 136 5.49 -6.56 -4.36
C GLY A 136 4.27 -5.65 -4.35
N TYR A 137 4.39 -4.46 -4.94
CA TYR A 137 3.24 -3.55 -5.08
C TYR A 137 2.18 -4.14 -6.00
N LEU A 138 2.61 -4.82 -7.07
CA LEU A 138 1.69 -5.46 -8.00
C LEU A 138 0.98 -6.64 -7.35
N THR A 139 1.72 -7.44 -6.58
CA THR A 139 1.15 -8.54 -5.79
C THR A 139 0.10 -8.02 -4.82
N ALA A 140 0.40 -6.92 -4.12
CA ALA A 140 -0.51 -6.31 -3.16
C ALA A 140 -1.77 -5.78 -3.84
N LEU A 141 -1.61 -5.10 -4.97
CA LEU A 141 -2.75 -4.56 -5.72
C LEU A 141 -3.64 -5.69 -6.23
N ASP A 142 -3.05 -6.76 -6.77
CA ASP A 142 -3.82 -7.91 -7.25
C ASP A 142 -4.62 -8.56 -6.12
N TYR A 143 -4.02 -8.68 -4.94
CA TYR A 143 -4.72 -9.22 -3.78
C TYR A 143 -5.96 -8.39 -3.43
N LEU A 144 -5.80 -7.06 -3.41
CA LEU A 144 -6.90 -6.15 -3.09
C LEU A 144 -7.99 -6.15 -4.16
N ILE A 145 -7.61 -6.25 -5.43
CA ILE A 145 -8.57 -6.35 -6.53
C ILE A 145 -9.43 -7.62 -6.35
N GLU A 146 -8.79 -8.75 -6.12
CA GLU A 146 -9.48 -10.01 -5.94
C GLU A 146 -10.39 -9.97 -4.70
N LEU A 147 -9.93 -9.35 -3.62
CA LEU A 147 -10.72 -9.22 -2.41
C LEU A 147 -11.99 -8.38 -2.67
N ALA A 148 -11.85 -7.27 -3.38
CA ALA A 148 -12.97 -6.40 -3.71
C ALA A 148 -13.96 -7.09 -4.65
N GLU A 149 -13.46 -7.85 -5.62
CA GLU A 149 -14.30 -8.61 -6.55
C GLU A 149 -15.10 -9.71 -5.84
N ARG A 150 -14.47 -10.42 -4.92
CA ARG A 150 -15.15 -11.45 -4.12
C ARG A 150 -16.26 -10.84 -3.28
N LYS A 151 -15.98 -9.71 -2.64
CA LYS A 151 -16.96 -9.01 -1.81
C LYS A 151 -18.15 -8.54 -2.63
N GLY A 152 -17.90 -8.00 -3.82
CA GLY A 152 -18.97 -7.58 -4.73
C GLY A 152 -19.85 -8.75 -5.17
N ASN A 153 -19.25 -9.91 -5.41
CA ASN A 153 -19.99 -11.11 -5.80
C ASN A 153 -20.84 -11.65 -4.65
N GLU A 154 -20.32 -11.59 -3.42
CA GLU A 154 -21.08 -12.00 -2.24
C GLU A 154 -22.28 -11.09 -2.01
N ASP A 155 -22.09 -9.79 -2.15
CA ASP A 155 -23.18 -8.82 -2.01
C ASP A 155 -24.24 -9.03 -3.10
N ALA A 156 -23.82 -9.31 -4.32
CA ALA A 156 -24.75 -9.58 -5.43
C ALA A 156 -25.50 -10.91 -5.21
N GLY A 157 -24.87 -11.90 -4.60
CA GLY A 157 -25.48 -13.20 -4.35
C GLY A 157 -26.50 -13.20 -3.22
N ASN A 158 -26.56 -12.13 -2.43
CA ASN A 158 -27.49 -12.03 -1.30
C ASN A 158 -28.80 -11.35 -1.65
N HIS A 159 -29.06 -11.19 -2.91
CA HIS A 159 -30.34 -10.65 -3.42
C HIS A 159 -31.13 -11.72 -4.21
#